data_842b8e236b48b0d31bfe437f8abdf0a5
#
_entry.id   842b8e236b48b0d31bfe437f8abdf0a5
#
_cell.length_a   1.000
_cell.length_b   1.000
_cell.length_c   1.000
_cell.angle_alpha   90.00
_cell.angle_beta   90.00
_cell.angle_gamma   90.00
#
_symmetry.space_group_name_H-M   'P 1'
#
loop_
_entity.id
_entity.type
_entity.pdbx_description
1 polymer ?
#
loop_
_entity_poly.entity_id
_entity_poly.type
_entity_poly.pdbx_seq_one_letter_code
_entity_poly.pdbx_strand_id
1 'polypeptide(L)'
;MALFATIFRAVSTNKPFAKQTQREAFTQRLREELTRSGRALSPVALSREINLHLRPSERVHASSCRKWLHAQAIPTQEKMQALSGMLQVSPSWLRFGLAHELKESLPSGAVLSADELSMLDVWRQLQASQRRTVRMLMTQLIKSGT
;
A
#
# COMPACT_ATOMS: atom_id res chain seq x y z
N MET A 1 -39.40 14.96 -9.73
CA MET A 1 -38.52 15.41 -8.60
C MET A 1 -38.22 14.34 -7.55
N ALA A 2 -38.81 13.16 -7.60
CA ALA A 2 -38.55 12.10 -6.62
C ALA A 2 -37.35 11.15 -6.95
N LEU A 3 -36.83 11.19 -8.15
CA LEU A 3 -35.74 10.29 -8.59
C LEU A 3 -34.32 10.72 -8.12
N PHE A 4 -34.12 12.00 -7.80
CA PHE A 4 -32.83 12.49 -7.30
C PHE A 4 -32.60 12.20 -5.82
N ALA A 5 -33.64 12.04 -5.01
CA ALA A 5 -33.51 11.73 -3.60
C ALA A 5 -33.12 10.28 -3.32
N THR A 6 -33.43 9.35 -4.24
CA THR A 6 -33.16 7.91 -4.06
C THR A 6 -31.71 7.56 -4.35
N ILE A 7 -31.04 8.29 -5.26
CA ILE A 7 -29.62 8.04 -5.59
C ILE A 7 -28.69 8.55 -4.50
N PHE A 8 -29.04 9.63 -3.79
CA PHE A 8 -28.18 10.19 -2.74
C PHE A 8 -28.24 9.40 -1.41
N ARG A 9 -29.27 8.56 -1.22
CA ARG A 9 -29.41 7.73 0.00
C ARG A 9 -28.57 6.45 -0.05
N ALA A 10 -28.13 6.03 -1.23
CA ALA A 10 -27.34 4.81 -1.42
C ALA A 10 -25.84 4.99 -1.15
N VAL A 11 -25.34 6.24 -1.05
CA VAL A 11 -23.89 6.52 -0.89
C VAL A 11 -23.46 6.58 0.58
N SER A 12 -24.41 6.66 1.53
CA SER A 12 -24.10 6.92 2.95
C SER A 12 -23.99 5.67 3.84
N THR A 13 -24.23 4.45 3.33
CA THR A 13 -24.26 3.23 4.16
C THR A 13 -23.04 2.31 4.00
N ASN A 14 -21.96 2.77 3.35
CA ASN A 14 -20.86 1.87 2.97
C ASN A 14 -19.62 1.91 3.88
N LYS A 15 -19.70 2.47 5.09
CA LYS A 15 -18.55 2.59 5.99
C LYS A 15 -18.03 1.25 6.56
N PRO A 16 -18.87 0.26 6.93
CA PRO A 16 -18.38 -1.04 7.40
C PRO A 16 -17.82 -1.91 6.26
N PHE A 17 -18.44 -1.87 5.08
CA PHE A 17 -18.00 -2.65 3.91
C PHE A 17 -16.64 -2.20 3.39
N ALA A 18 -16.38 -0.89 3.29
CA ALA A 18 -15.09 -0.35 2.88
C ALA A 18 -13.95 -0.75 3.85
N LYS A 19 -14.21 -0.79 5.15
CA LYS A 19 -13.23 -1.25 6.15
C LYS A 19 -12.93 -2.74 6.04
N GLN A 20 -13.92 -3.57 5.75
CA GLN A 20 -13.76 -5.00 5.56
C GLN A 20 -12.93 -5.27 4.31
N THR A 21 -13.25 -4.63 3.19
CA THR A 21 -12.49 -4.73 1.93
C THR A 21 -11.03 -4.31 2.09
N GLN A 22 -10.75 -3.25 2.88
CA GLN A 22 -9.38 -2.83 3.17
C GLN A 22 -8.59 -3.86 3.99
N ARG A 23 -9.23 -4.53 4.95
CA ARG A 23 -8.60 -5.59 5.75
C ARG A 23 -8.28 -6.81 4.89
N GLU A 24 -9.21 -7.20 4.04
CA GLU A 24 -9.04 -8.33 3.11
C GLU A 24 -7.90 -8.06 2.12
N ALA A 25 -7.88 -6.89 1.51
CA ALA A 25 -6.83 -6.49 0.59
C ALA A 25 -5.44 -6.41 1.25
N PHE A 26 -5.37 -5.88 2.48
CA PHE A 26 -4.13 -5.91 3.28
C PHE A 26 -3.68 -7.35 3.57
N THR A 27 -4.61 -8.20 4.04
CA THR A 27 -4.32 -9.59 4.37
C THR A 27 -3.83 -10.37 3.16
N GLN A 28 -4.43 -10.15 1.99
CA GLN A 28 -4.00 -10.79 0.76
C GLN A 28 -2.55 -10.41 0.43
N ARG A 29 -2.22 -9.11 0.41
CA ARG A 29 -0.84 -8.65 0.16
C ARG A 29 0.15 -9.20 1.18
N LEU A 30 -0.21 -9.20 2.46
CA LEU A 30 0.63 -9.75 3.52
C LEU A 30 0.93 -11.24 3.27
N ARG A 31 -0.07 -12.04 2.93
CA ARG A 31 0.08 -13.47 2.67
C ARG A 31 0.91 -13.74 1.42
N GLU A 32 0.69 -12.97 0.36
CA GLU A 32 1.47 -13.05 -0.89
C GLU A 32 2.95 -12.76 -0.62
N GLU A 33 3.26 -11.70 0.14
CA GLU A 33 4.65 -11.35 0.46
C GLU A 33 5.33 -12.35 1.39
N LEU A 34 4.63 -12.88 2.38
CA LEU A 34 5.15 -13.96 3.22
C LEU A 34 5.50 -15.20 2.38
N THR A 35 4.60 -15.60 1.47
CA THR A 35 4.83 -16.73 0.58
C THR A 35 5.99 -16.45 -0.39
N ARG A 36 6.04 -15.27 -0.99
CA ARG A 36 7.12 -14.85 -1.91
C ARG A 36 8.49 -14.84 -1.23
N SER A 37 8.55 -14.43 0.02
CA SER A 37 9.78 -14.42 0.82
C SER A 37 10.12 -15.78 1.46
N GLY A 38 9.37 -16.86 1.15
CA GLY A 38 9.59 -18.19 1.70
C GLY A 38 9.27 -18.32 3.19
N ARG A 39 8.48 -17.41 3.76
CA ARG A 39 8.13 -17.38 5.17
C ARG A 39 6.85 -18.15 5.46
N ALA A 40 6.77 -18.76 6.64
CA ALA A 40 5.60 -19.51 7.03
C ALA A 40 4.38 -18.62 7.28
N LEU A 41 3.21 -19.02 6.76
CA LEU A 41 1.91 -18.40 7.05
C LEU A 41 1.38 -18.79 8.45
N SER A 42 2.24 -18.73 9.45
CA SER A 42 1.95 -19.09 10.83
C SER A 42 1.94 -17.84 11.72
N PRO A 43 0.89 -17.64 12.53
CA PRO A 43 0.84 -16.51 13.48
C PRO A 43 2.00 -16.52 14.47
N VAL A 44 2.46 -17.69 14.89
CA VAL A 44 3.57 -17.84 15.83
C VAL A 44 4.91 -17.50 15.17
N ALA A 45 5.15 -18.00 13.95
CA ALA A 45 6.35 -17.68 13.19
C ALA A 45 6.41 -16.18 12.89
N LEU A 46 5.31 -15.61 12.41
CA LEU A 46 5.21 -14.17 12.10
C LEU A 46 5.47 -13.30 13.34
N SER A 47 4.93 -13.68 14.52
CA SER A 47 5.15 -12.92 15.75
C SER A 47 6.61 -12.98 16.22
N ARG A 48 7.29 -14.09 16.04
CA ARG A 48 8.72 -14.22 16.37
C ARG A 48 9.57 -13.34 15.47
N GLU A 49 9.34 -13.38 14.16
CA GLU A 49 10.12 -12.63 13.19
C GLU A 49 9.90 -11.12 13.32
N ILE A 50 8.67 -10.64 13.39
CA ILE A 50 8.39 -9.21 13.55
C ILE A 50 8.96 -8.64 14.85
N ASN A 51 8.97 -9.43 15.93
CA ASN A 51 9.51 -9.01 17.21
C ASN A 51 11.04 -8.80 17.21
N LEU A 52 11.76 -9.28 16.21
CA LEU A 52 13.16 -8.94 15.98
C LEU A 52 13.35 -7.50 15.50
N HIS A 53 12.32 -6.90 14.91
CA HIS A 53 12.30 -5.54 14.38
C HIS A 53 11.56 -4.54 15.28
N LEU A 54 11.04 -5.00 16.42
CA LEU A 54 10.28 -4.18 17.37
C LEU A 54 11.02 -4.04 18.71
N ARG A 55 10.79 -2.91 19.37
CA ARG A 55 11.26 -2.70 20.74
C ARG A 55 10.55 -3.67 21.70
N PRO A 56 11.16 -4.01 22.85
CA PRO A 56 10.55 -4.91 23.81
C PRO A 56 9.15 -4.48 24.28
N SER A 57 8.91 -3.18 24.39
CA SER A 57 7.61 -2.59 24.76
C SER A 57 6.54 -2.68 23.67
N GLU A 58 6.94 -2.90 22.42
CA GLU A 58 6.06 -2.93 21.25
C GLU A 58 5.81 -4.34 20.71
N ARG A 59 6.27 -5.35 21.42
CA ARG A 59 6.17 -6.75 20.99
C ARG A 59 4.73 -7.16 20.68
N VAL A 60 4.61 -8.01 19.67
CA VAL A 60 3.35 -8.50 19.14
C VAL A 60 3.16 -9.95 19.53
N HIS A 61 1.95 -10.27 20.02
CA HIS A 61 1.55 -11.65 20.30
C HIS A 61 1.06 -12.36 19.03
N ALA A 62 1.16 -13.68 19.02
CA ALA A 62 0.66 -14.52 17.91
C ALA A 62 -0.84 -14.31 17.63
N SER A 63 -1.63 -13.96 18.66
CA SER A 63 -3.05 -13.63 18.52
C SER A 63 -3.29 -12.39 17.63
N SER A 64 -2.42 -11.38 17.71
CA SER A 64 -2.48 -10.19 16.84
C SER A 64 -2.11 -10.56 15.40
N CYS A 65 -1.06 -11.34 15.21
CA CYS A 65 -0.66 -11.84 13.89
C CYS A 65 -1.75 -12.70 13.25
N ARG A 66 -2.46 -13.50 14.05
CA ARG A 66 -3.63 -14.26 13.58
C ARG A 66 -4.71 -13.33 13.03
N LYS A 67 -5.03 -12.24 13.74
CA LYS A 67 -6.02 -11.26 13.27
C LYS A 67 -5.63 -10.62 11.93
N TRP A 68 -4.33 -10.35 11.73
CA TRP A 68 -3.83 -9.81 10.46
C TRP A 68 -3.91 -10.81 9.31
N LEU A 69 -3.60 -12.09 9.57
CA LEU A 69 -3.66 -13.16 8.58
C LEU A 69 -5.10 -13.58 8.22
N HIS A 70 -6.10 -13.21 9.02
CA HIS A 70 -7.52 -13.54 8.82
C HIS A 70 -8.41 -12.31 8.56
N ALA A 71 -7.86 -11.20 8.11
CA ALA A 71 -8.60 -9.98 7.78
C ALA A 71 -9.45 -9.39 8.93
N GLN A 72 -9.09 -9.68 10.17
CA GLN A 72 -9.81 -9.19 11.35
C GLN A 72 -9.29 -7.85 11.84
N ALA A 73 -8.04 -7.52 11.58
CA ALA A 73 -7.40 -6.27 11.96
C ALA A 73 -6.31 -5.85 10.97
N ILE A 74 -5.98 -4.55 10.98
CA ILE A 74 -4.80 -3.98 10.33
C ILE A 74 -3.83 -3.57 11.44
N PRO A 75 -2.51 -3.77 11.29
CA PRO A 75 -1.50 -3.33 12.25
C PRO A 75 -1.51 -1.82 12.47
N THR A 76 -1.06 -1.39 13.66
CA THR A 76 -0.73 0.02 13.91
C THR A 76 0.43 0.48 13.03
N GLN A 77 0.68 1.80 12.99
CA GLN A 77 1.72 2.38 12.12
C GLN A 77 3.11 1.79 12.41
N GLU A 78 3.50 1.68 13.68
CA GLU A 78 4.80 1.13 14.08
C GLU A 78 4.95 -0.34 13.65
N LYS A 79 3.91 -1.14 13.86
CA LYS A 79 3.89 -2.55 13.46
C LYS A 79 3.85 -2.73 11.95
N MET A 80 3.20 -1.79 11.23
CA MET A 80 3.21 -1.74 9.77
C MET A 80 4.61 -1.47 9.23
N GLN A 81 5.34 -0.54 9.85
CA GLN A 81 6.73 -0.24 9.49
C GLN A 81 7.65 -1.45 9.74
N ALA A 82 7.49 -2.13 10.88
CA ALA A 82 8.26 -3.34 11.18
C ALA A 82 7.99 -4.48 10.19
N LEU A 83 6.70 -4.72 9.84
CA LEU A 83 6.33 -5.69 8.80
C LEU A 83 6.94 -5.33 7.44
N SER A 84 6.85 -4.07 7.06
CA SER A 84 7.39 -3.56 5.80
C SER A 84 8.90 -3.72 5.71
N GLY A 85 9.62 -3.39 6.78
CA GLY A 85 11.06 -3.58 6.89
C GLY A 85 11.45 -5.06 6.79
N MET A 86 10.73 -5.94 7.49
CA MET A 86 10.94 -7.39 7.46
C MET A 86 10.69 -7.98 6.06
N LEU A 87 9.66 -7.51 5.36
CA LEU A 87 9.27 -7.99 4.03
C LEU A 87 9.94 -7.23 2.89
N GLN A 88 10.69 -6.16 3.19
CA GLN A 88 11.34 -5.27 2.22
C GLN A 88 10.36 -4.64 1.21
N VAL A 89 9.17 -4.29 1.67
CA VAL A 89 8.14 -3.60 0.89
C VAL A 89 7.81 -2.24 1.50
N SER A 90 7.15 -1.35 0.77
CA SER A 90 6.74 -0.08 1.37
C SER A 90 5.53 -0.24 2.29
N PRO A 91 5.46 0.50 3.43
CA PRO A 91 4.29 0.49 4.31
C PRO A 91 3.01 0.91 3.59
N SER A 92 3.09 1.87 2.68
CA SER A 92 1.97 2.36 1.88
C SER A 92 1.47 1.30 0.91
N TRP A 93 2.37 0.55 0.29
CA TRP A 93 1.97 -0.56 -0.56
C TRP A 93 1.31 -1.67 0.26
N LEU A 94 1.91 -2.10 1.35
CA LEU A 94 1.38 -3.16 2.19
C LEU A 94 -0.03 -2.81 2.71
N ARG A 95 -0.24 -1.55 3.11
CA ARG A 95 -1.52 -1.08 3.66
C ARG A 95 -2.58 -0.80 2.60
N PHE A 96 -2.22 -0.12 1.51
CA PHE A 96 -3.18 0.45 0.55
C PHE A 96 -3.04 -0.14 -0.86
N GLY A 97 -2.01 -0.92 -1.14
CA GLY A 97 -1.71 -1.40 -2.48
C GLY A 97 -1.17 -0.31 -3.42
N LEU A 98 -0.85 0.87 -2.86
CA LEU A 98 -0.34 1.99 -3.64
C LEU A 98 1.19 1.88 -3.75
N ALA A 99 1.71 1.97 -4.98
CA ALA A 99 3.14 2.13 -5.26
C ALA A 99 4.05 0.88 -5.18
N HIS A 100 3.61 -0.28 -5.63
CA HIS A 100 4.56 -1.30 -6.09
C HIS A 100 5.26 -0.84 -7.38
N GLU A 101 4.55 -0.05 -8.19
CA GLU A 101 5.07 0.46 -9.46
C GLU A 101 6.22 1.47 -9.32
N LEU A 102 6.34 2.16 -8.16
CA LEU A 102 7.41 3.14 -7.95
C LEU A 102 8.72 2.51 -7.43
N LYS A 103 8.67 1.32 -6.84
CA LYS A 103 9.87 0.68 -6.26
C LYS A 103 10.69 -0.10 -7.29
N GLU A 104 10.06 -0.60 -8.34
CA GLU A 104 10.76 -1.23 -9.47
C GLU A 104 11.38 -0.22 -10.44
N SER A 105 10.94 1.05 -10.38
CA SER A 105 11.41 2.11 -11.28
C SER A 105 12.50 3.00 -10.70
N LEU A 106 12.75 2.93 -9.38
CA LEU A 106 13.81 3.73 -8.75
C LEU A 106 14.94 2.82 -8.29
N PRO A 107 16.17 3.05 -8.74
CA PRO A 107 17.33 2.35 -8.19
C PRO A 107 17.39 2.60 -6.68
N SER A 108 17.64 1.52 -5.93
CA SER A 108 17.70 1.54 -4.45
C SER A 108 18.72 2.60 -4.00
N GLY A 109 18.23 3.68 -3.37
CA GLY A 109 19.06 4.79 -2.92
C GLY A 109 18.99 6.07 -3.77
N ALA A 110 18.19 6.12 -4.84
CA ALA A 110 18.01 7.36 -5.59
C ALA A 110 17.23 8.39 -4.75
N VAL A 111 17.91 9.42 -4.33
CA VAL A 111 17.28 10.64 -3.81
C VAL A 111 16.75 11.39 -5.02
N LEU A 112 15.44 11.63 -5.07
CA LEU A 112 14.84 12.43 -6.12
C LEU A 112 15.44 13.84 -6.10
N SER A 113 15.83 14.32 -7.27
CA SER A 113 16.30 15.69 -7.44
C SER A 113 15.17 16.70 -7.16
N ALA A 114 15.53 17.95 -6.94
CA ALA A 114 14.55 19.02 -6.74
C ALA A 114 13.60 19.16 -7.94
N ASP A 115 14.08 18.93 -9.16
CA ASP A 115 13.30 18.97 -10.39
C ASP A 115 12.30 17.80 -10.47
N GLU A 116 12.70 16.60 -10.06
CA GLU A 116 11.81 15.44 -10.00
C GLU A 116 10.71 15.60 -8.96
N LEU A 117 11.03 16.17 -7.79
CA LEU A 117 10.03 16.50 -6.76
C LEU A 117 9.04 17.54 -7.27
N SER A 118 9.52 18.59 -7.93
CA SER A 118 8.67 19.63 -8.54
C SER A 118 7.76 19.05 -9.62
N MET A 119 8.30 18.15 -10.46
CA MET A 119 7.51 17.45 -11.47
C MET A 119 6.40 16.59 -10.86
N LEU A 120 6.67 15.90 -9.76
CA LEU A 120 5.66 15.11 -9.04
C LEU A 120 4.55 15.97 -8.46
N ASP A 121 4.86 17.15 -7.95
CA ASP A 121 3.85 18.08 -7.42
C ASP A 121 2.93 18.63 -8.53
N VAL A 122 3.49 18.99 -9.67
CA VAL A 122 2.70 19.35 -10.86
C VAL A 122 1.85 18.17 -11.33
N TRP A 123 2.41 16.96 -11.39
CA TRP A 123 1.70 15.75 -11.77
C TRP A 123 0.48 15.46 -10.86
N ARG A 124 0.60 15.70 -9.56
CA ARG A 124 -0.48 15.49 -8.59
C ARG A 124 -1.66 16.44 -8.80
N GLN A 125 -1.40 17.65 -9.31
CA GLN A 125 -2.42 18.66 -9.58
C GLN A 125 -3.19 18.41 -10.90
N LEU A 126 -2.66 17.56 -11.79
CA LEU A 126 -3.30 17.26 -13.07
C LEU A 126 -4.51 16.36 -12.91
N GLN A 127 -5.54 16.59 -13.71
CA GLN A 127 -6.70 15.70 -13.86
C GLN A 127 -6.33 14.43 -14.65
N ALA A 128 -7.14 13.38 -14.54
CA ALA A 128 -6.86 12.07 -15.17
C ALA A 128 -6.65 12.16 -16.70
N SER A 129 -7.42 13.01 -17.41
CA SER A 129 -7.28 13.26 -18.83
C SER A 129 -5.94 13.92 -19.18
N GLN A 130 -5.55 14.92 -18.39
CA GLN A 130 -4.30 15.66 -18.56
C GLN A 130 -3.08 14.75 -18.29
N ARG A 131 -3.13 13.91 -17.26
CA ARG A 131 -2.08 12.91 -16.97
C ARG A 131 -1.88 11.95 -18.13
N ARG A 132 -2.97 11.54 -18.83
CA ARG A 132 -2.89 10.69 -20.00
C ARG A 132 -2.15 11.37 -21.15
N THR A 133 -2.47 12.63 -21.43
CA THR A 133 -1.81 13.43 -22.48
C THR A 133 -0.33 13.63 -22.18
N VAL A 134 0.04 14.01 -20.96
CA VAL A 134 1.43 14.18 -20.55
C VAL A 134 2.21 12.87 -20.68
N ARG A 135 1.65 11.75 -20.24
CA ARG A 135 2.30 10.42 -20.39
C ARG A 135 2.55 10.07 -21.85
N MET A 136 1.59 10.36 -22.72
CA MET A 136 1.73 10.10 -24.16
C MET A 136 2.85 10.95 -24.77
N LEU A 137 2.91 12.24 -24.43
CA LEU A 137 3.98 13.16 -24.88
C LEU A 137 5.36 12.71 -24.39
N MET A 138 5.49 12.34 -23.13
CA MET A 138 6.76 11.82 -22.57
C MET A 138 7.23 10.56 -23.31
N THR A 139 6.30 9.64 -23.61
CA THR A 139 6.62 8.41 -24.37
C THR A 139 7.09 8.73 -25.79
N GLN A 140 6.50 9.73 -26.44
CA GLN A 140 6.95 10.15 -27.79
C GLN A 140 8.33 10.80 -27.76
N LEU A 141 8.60 11.66 -26.77
CA LEU A 141 9.90 12.31 -26.63
C LEU A 141 11.04 11.30 -26.40
N ILE A 142 10.79 10.28 -25.60
CA ILE A 142 11.76 9.18 -25.37
C ILE A 142 12.06 8.44 -26.67
N LYS A 143 11.04 8.19 -27.50
CA LYS A 143 11.19 7.48 -28.81
C LYS A 143 11.87 8.34 -29.88
N SER A 144 11.73 9.65 -29.82
CA SER A 144 12.31 10.59 -30.79
C SER A 144 13.73 11.01 -30.42
N GLY A 145 14.19 10.75 -29.23
CA GLY A 145 15.54 11.10 -28.74
C GLY A 145 16.59 10.03 -28.92
N THR A 146 16.29 8.93 -29.62
CA THR A 146 17.22 7.87 -30.01
C THR A 146 17.48 7.93 -31.49
#